data_21fc0665fb76f0a2a683d22d50ea22e6
#
_entry.id   21fc0665fb76f0a2a683d22d50ea22e6
#
_cell.length_a   1.000
_cell.length_b   1.000
_cell.length_c   1.000
_cell.angle_alpha   90.00
_cell.angle_beta   90.00
_cell.angle_gamma   90.00
#
_symmetry.space_group_name_H-M   'P 1'
#
loop_
_entity.id
_entity.type
_entity.pdbx_description
1 polymer ?
#
loop_
_entity_poly.entity_id
_entity_poly.type
_entity_poly.pdbx_seq_one_letter_code
_entity_poly.pdbx_strand_id
1 'polypeptide(L)'
;MNEMQIRNLLAVSADGADYLARTGGIRDDAAEDILANLRQIAALIEEETQEKEGVFHRIHLYAKNIQASIDDIHARPDCYERIVRMEIRPFVMEMQQLWLMEAEYFSSEEGRDTYAACLMEKMEELHNLTPVEHRYDVSILVLAYNKLEYTRCAVESLLAHTDFSRGNIQLVLLNNGSDDGTSEYFESIPQAHVMNLRHNILGVFAYQHILEGKYFIGFSNDVVATPHWLENLLSCMQSDDRIAIAVPTCNEESIACFQGLPVSYPNTFEGMEAMQVFAAKHNQLNQRVWEDRSQLMPFLAIMRSDIICLRIFDPRYTRGEFIDDDMSTLLRRTGWRQILMKDTFMHHFGGVTLGAGRNKDEGNALDAMRRVYYEKWGVDAWESRGGFANMEMLWTQQHFRDDDRVLILEPCFGDLACSVVNAYRQHGCVPHMTAAVFDRRYLEDTSYIFDGTRMMSCVDEVKEDGQVYEIISAGRYLDELPSDKVISALECLYDCLADGGRLILPVRNPSCADEVIALLYEGGRSLYTGIDEVRRTPVVSYRHMIKALERHEILRHYRMMAVAFQEDEAAAALLREFFSARARLPEDVDRNLSVRMVYLIFEKRGEPAKRMGQS
;
A
#
# COMPACT_ATOMS: atom_id res chain seq x y z
N MET A 1 -14.15 -36.00 -4.94
CA MET A 1 -13.36 -36.28 -6.19
C MET A 1 -11.87 -36.18 -5.87
N ASN A 2 -10.98 -36.79 -6.72
CA ASN A 2 -9.56 -36.54 -6.53
C ASN A 2 -9.15 -35.22 -7.24
N GLU A 3 -8.02 -34.65 -6.85
CA GLU A 3 -7.52 -33.36 -7.36
C GLU A 3 -7.37 -33.30 -8.89
N MET A 4 -6.85 -34.39 -9.49
CA MET A 4 -6.69 -34.48 -10.95
C MET A 4 -8.04 -34.46 -11.68
N GLN A 5 -9.08 -35.07 -11.11
CA GLN A 5 -10.42 -35.03 -11.70
C GLN A 5 -10.98 -33.62 -11.70
N ILE A 6 -10.83 -32.88 -10.60
CA ILE A 6 -11.29 -31.49 -10.49
C ILE A 6 -10.52 -30.60 -11.46
N ARG A 7 -9.20 -30.74 -11.53
CA ARG A 7 -8.35 -30.00 -12.49
C ARG A 7 -8.79 -30.20 -13.93
N ASN A 8 -9.10 -31.44 -14.32
CA ASN A 8 -9.61 -31.71 -15.67
C ASN A 8 -10.98 -31.10 -15.92
N LEU A 9 -11.90 -31.15 -14.95
CA LEU A 9 -13.22 -30.51 -15.07
C LEU A 9 -13.12 -29.01 -15.23
N LEU A 10 -12.24 -28.36 -14.47
CA LEU A 10 -11.99 -26.92 -14.56
C LEU A 10 -11.37 -26.54 -15.92
N ALA A 11 -10.46 -27.34 -16.45
CA ALA A 11 -9.87 -27.09 -17.77
C ALA A 11 -10.94 -27.19 -18.87
N VAL A 12 -11.78 -28.22 -18.86
CA VAL A 12 -12.91 -28.37 -19.81
C VAL A 12 -13.90 -27.21 -19.66
N SER A 13 -14.16 -26.74 -18.44
CA SER A 13 -15.03 -25.58 -18.20
C SER A 13 -14.46 -24.30 -18.80
N ALA A 14 -13.16 -24.06 -18.66
CA ALA A 14 -12.48 -22.90 -19.24
C ALA A 14 -12.53 -22.92 -20.77
N ASP A 15 -12.25 -24.05 -21.39
CA ASP A 15 -12.36 -24.23 -22.88
C ASP A 15 -13.78 -23.98 -23.36
N GLY A 16 -14.79 -24.51 -22.66
CA GLY A 16 -16.20 -24.30 -22.97
C GLY A 16 -16.62 -22.82 -22.84
N ALA A 17 -16.22 -22.17 -21.76
CA ALA A 17 -16.52 -20.74 -21.53
C ALA A 17 -15.84 -19.83 -22.57
N ASP A 18 -14.60 -20.15 -22.98
CA ASP A 18 -13.89 -19.44 -24.05
C ASP A 18 -14.56 -19.65 -25.42
N TYR A 19 -15.04 -20.86 -25.71
CA TYR A 19 -15.79 -21.13 -26.94
C TYR A 19 -17.06 -20.27 -26.99
N LEU A 20 -17.89 -20.28 -25.94
CA LEU A 20 -19.10 -19.45 -25.85
C LEU A 20 -18.81 -17.98 -26.07
N ALA A 21 -17.74 -17.45 -25.47
CA ALA A 21 -17.38 -16.04 -25.61
C ALA A 21 -16.92 -15.66 -27.03
N ARG A 22 -16.25 -16.58 -27.75
CA ARG A 22 -15.77 -16.36 -29.12
C ARG A 22 -16.88 -16.47 -30.18
N THR A 23 -17.93 -17.24 -29.91
CA THR A 23 -19.05 -17.42 -30.85
C THR A 23 -19.99 -16.23 -30.95
N GLY A 24 -19.74 -15.17 -30.14
CA GLY A 24 -20.33 -13.85 -30.32
C GLY A 24 -21.86 -13.80 -30.21
N GLY A 25 -22.42 -14.49 -29.22
CA GLY A 25 -23.88 -14.46 -28.97
C GLY A 25 -24.72 -15.46 -29.76
N ILE A 26 -24.10 -16.38 -30.51
CA ILE A 26 -24.83 -17.47 -31.15
C ILE A 26 -25.24 -18.47 -30.07
N ARG A 27 -26.54 -18.62 -29.89
CA ARG A 27 -27.15 -19.59 -28.97
C ARG A 27 -27.73 -20.74 -29.81
N ASP A 28 -26.92 -21.74 -30.11
CA ASP A 28 -27.27 -22.96 -30.78
C ASP A 28 -27.27 -24.18 -29.84
N ASP A 29 -27.57 -25.35 -30.36
CA ASP A 29 -27.61 -26.58 -29.56
C ASP A 29 -26.26 -26.88 -28.89
N ALA A 30 -25.13 -26.54 -29.53
CA ALA A 30 -23.81 -26.72 -28.94
C ALA A 30 -23.58 -25.77 -27.75
N ALA A 31 -24.03 -24.53 -27.83
CA ALA A 31 -23.96 -23.58 -26.75
C ALA A 31 -24.81 -24.03 -25.54
N GLU A 32 -26.03 -24.57 -25.78
CA GLU A 32 -26.88 -25.12 -24.73
C GLU A 32 -26.24 -26.34 -24.04
N ASP A 33 -25.62 -27.25 -24.80
CA ASP A 33 -24.90 -28.40 -24.25
C ASP A 33 -23.72 -27.95 -23.38
N ILE A 34 -22.97 -26.93 -23.80
CA ILE A 34 -21.87 -26.38 -23.02
C ILE A 34 -22.37 -25.73 -21.72
N LEU A 35 -23.44 -24.91 -21.75
CA LEU A 35 -24.04 -24.31 -20.57
C LEU A 35 -24.52 -25.37 -19.56
N ALA A 36 -25.17 -26.43 -20.07
CA ALA A 36 -25.60 -27.56 -19.25
C ALA A 36 -24.42 -28.27 -18.56
N ASN A 37 -23.34 -28.51 -19.30
CA ASN A 37 -22.12 -29.09 -18.76
C ASN A 37 -21.46 -28.18 -17.72
N LEU A 38 -21.32 -26.87 -18.00
CA LEU A 38 -20.79 -25.88 -17.05
C LEU A 38 -21.60 -25.86 -15.76
N ARG A 39 -22.94 -25.92 -15.85
CA ARG A 39 -23.81 -25.98 -14.67
C ARG A 39 -23.56 -27.22 -13.82
N GLN A 40 -23.43 -28.40 -14.47
CA GLN A 40 -23.13 -29.64 -13.75
C GLN A 40 -21.79 -29.60 -13.05
N ILE A 41 -20.75 -29.11 -13.75
CA ILE A 41 -19.41 -28.99 -13.16
C ILE A 41 -19.40 -28.00 -12.02
N ALA A 42 -20.06 -26.84 -12.16
CA ALA A 42 -20.18 -25.87 -11.07
C ALA A 42 -20.90 -26.45 -9.85
N ALA A 43 -21.96 -27.24 -10.04
CA ALA A 43 -22.66 -27.91 -8.94
C ALA A 43 -21.76 -28.94 -8.19
N LEU A 44 -20.95 -29.72 -8.93
CA LEU A 44 -20.00 -30.67 -8.34
C LEU A 44 -18.89 -29.94 -7.55
N ILE A 45 -18.39 -28.82 -8.04
CA ILE A 45 -17.39 -28.00 -7.37
C ILE A 45 -17.97 -27.32 -6.13
N GLU A 46 -19.21 -26.83 -6.23
CA GLU A 46 -19.94 -26.27 -5.09
C GLU A 46 -20.06 -27.29 -3.95
N GLU A 47 -20.48 -28.53 -4.25
CA GLU A 47 -20.58 -29.62 -3.28
C GLU A 47 -19.21 -29.94 -2.65
N GLU A 48 -18.15 -30.06 -3.47
CA GLU A 48 -16.79 -30.40 -3.03
C GLU A 48 -16.16 -29.33 -2.12
N THR A 49 -16.60 -28.07 -2.25
CA THR A 49 -16.03 -26.91 -1.56
C THR A 49 -16.90 -26.36 -0.41
N GLN A 50 -18.09 -26.91 -0.20
CA GLN A 50 -19.13 -26.40 0.70
C GLN A 50 -18.67 -26.16 2.15
N GLU A 51 -17.82 -27.06 2.69
CA GLU A 51 -17.34 -27.00 4.08
C GLU A 51 -15.90 -26.48 4.19
N LYS A 52 -15.30 -26.01 3.09
CA LYS A 52 -13.93 -25.55 3.06
C LYS A 52 -13.83 -24.04 3.27
N GLU A 53 -12.78 -23.62 3.96
CA GLU A 53 -12.49 -22.21 4.25
C GLU A 53 -11.44 -21.61 3.29
N GLY A 54 -11.11 -20.34 3.46
CA GLY A 54 -10.06 -19.67 2.71
C GLY A 54 -10.34 -19.53 1.22
N VAL A 55 -9.38 -19.90 0.40
CA VAL A 55 -9.50 -19.82 -1.07
C VAL A 55 -10.64 -20.69 -1.60
N PHE A 56 -10.87 -21.86 -1.00
CA PHE A 56 -11.97 -22.75 -1.40
C PHE A 56 -13.34 -22.14 -1.18
N HIS A 57 -13.52 -21.32 -0.17
CA HIS A 57 -14.79 -20.60 0.03
C HIS A 57 -15.09 -19.65 -1.14
N ARG A 58 -14.09 -18.99 -1.69
CA ARG A 58 -14.27 -18.15 -2.91
C ARG A 58 -14.62 -19.01 -4.12
N ILE A 59 -13.95 -20.16 -4.29
CA ILE A 59 -14.25 -21.12 -5.36
C ILE A 59 -15.72 -21.57 -5.27
N HIS A 60 -16.18 -21.90 -4.07
CA HIS A 60 -17.58 -22.22 -3.78
C HIS A 60 -18.55 -21.11 -4.25
N LEU A 61 -18.26 -19.86 -3.90
CA LEU A 61 -19.10 -18.72 -4.29
C LEU A 61 -19.06 -18.45 -5.80
N TYR A 62 -17.94 -18.65 -6.49
CA TYR A 62 -17.90 -18.57 -7.95
C TYR A 62 -18.73 -19.68 -8.60
N ALA A 63 -18.68 -20.89 -8.10
CA ALA A 63 -19.49 -22.00 -8.59
C ALA A 63 -20.98 -21.70 -8.49
N LYS A 64 -21.43 -21.11 -7.37
CA LYS A 64 -22.82 -20.63 -7.20
C LYS A 64 -23.19 -19.51 -8.18
N ASN A 65 -22.30 -18.54 -8.38
CA ASN A 65 -22.54 -17.44 -9.30
C ASN A 65 -22.63 -17.92 -10.75
N ILE A 66 -21.80 -18.90 -11.16
CA ILE A 66 -21.88 -19.50 -12.51
C ILE A 66 -23.25 -20.12 -12.74
N GLN A 67 -23.78 -20.91 -11.79
CA GLN A 67 -25.10 -21.52 -11.90
C GLN A 67 -26.19 -20.44 -12.00
N ALA A 68 -26.13 -19.42 -11.15
CA ALA A 68 -27.09 -18.32 -11.15
C ALA A 68 -27.05 -17.52 -12.48
N SER A 69 -25.87 -17.28 -13.05
CA SER A 69 -25.73 -16.60 -14.34
C SER A 69 -26.30 -17.45 -15.50
N ILE A 70 -26.19 -18.79 -15.43
CA ILE A 70 -26.83 -19.69 -16.41
C ILE A 70 -28.36 -19.64 -16.28
N ASP A 71 -28.91 -19.61 -15.05
CA ASP A 71 -30.33 -19.44 -14.83
C ASP A 71 -30.84 -18.11 -15.40
N ASP A 72 -30.08 -17.03 -15.26
CA ASP A 72 -30.38 -15.73 -15.86
C ASP A 72 -30.39 -15.74 -17.39
N ILE A 73 -29.48 -16.50 -18.04
CA ILE A 73 -29.51 -16.69 -19.50
C ILE A 73 -30.85 -17.32 -19.93
N HIS A 74 -31.35 -18.31 -19.19
CA HIS A 74 -32.62 -18.94 -19.50
C HIS A 74 -33.81 -18.02 -19.26
N ALA A 75 -33.75 -17.19 -18.22
CA ALA A 75 -34.80 -16.22 -17.90
C ALA A 75 -34.80 -14.99 -18.83
N ARG A 76 -33.65 -14.54 -19.28
CA ARG A 76 -33.43 -13.35 -20.11
C ARG A 76 -32.52 -13.66 -21.30
N PRO A 77 -33.03 -14.35 -22.35
CA PRO A 77 -32.21 -14.79 -23.50
C PRO A 77 -31.55 -13.65 -24.29
N ASP A 78 -32.11 -12.47 -24.25
CA ASP A 78 -31.57 -11.24 -24.85
C ASP A 78 -30.27 -10.76 -24.18
N CYS A 79 -30.00 -11.16 -22.94
CA CYS A 79 -28.77 -10.86 -22.20
C CYS A 79 -27.65 -11.89 -22.41
N TYR A 80 -27.86 -12.92 -23.27
CA TYR A 80 -26.94 -14.06 -23.42
C TYR A 80 -25.49 -13.64 -23.67
N GLU A 81 -25.24 -12.82 -24.71
CA GLU A 81 -23.87 -12.40 -25.06
C GLU A 81 -23.18 -11.66 -23.90
N ARG A 82 -23.89 -10.74 -23.24
CA ARG A 82 -23.37 -10.00 -22.11
C ARG A 82 -23.01 -10.94 -20.96
N ILE A 83 -23.95 -11.81 -20.55
CA ILE A 83 -23.74 -12.72 -19.42
C ILE A 83 -22.58 -13.68 -19.70
N VAL A 84 -22.49 -14.23 -20.90
CA VAL A 84 -21.36 -15.11 -21.27
C VAL A 84 -20.03 -14.38 -21.15
N ARG A 85 -19.92 -13.17 -21.72
CA ARG A 85 -18.65 -12.42 -21.77
C ARG A 85 -18.27 -11.79 -20.43
N MET A 86 -19.23 -11.30 -19.67
CA MET A 86 -18.98 -10.50 -18.47
C MET A 86 -19.12 -11.30 -17.17
N GLU A 87 -19.73 -12.48 -17.21
CA GLU A 87 -19.98 -13.30 -16.01
C GLU A 87 -19.46 -14.72 -16.19
N ILE A 88 -20.05 -15.53 -17.08
CA ILE A 88 -19.68 -16.97 -17.19
C ILE A 88 -18.19 -17.15 -17.41
N ARG A 89 -17.64 -16.56 -18.48
CA ARG A 89 -16.22 -16.70 -18.80
C ARG A 89 -15.30 -16.19 -17.69
N PRO A 90 -15.43 -14.95 -17.17
CA PRO A 90 -14.58 -14.46 -16.09
C PRO A 90 -14.69 -15.30 -14.80
N PHE A 91 -15.88 -15.75 -14.42
CA PHE A 91 -16.06 -16.54 -13.21
C PHE A 91 -15.44 -17.95 -13.34
N VAL A 92 -15.59 -18.59 -14.48
CA VAL A 92 -14.97 -19.91 -14.76
C VAL A 92 -13.44 -19.79 -14.74
N MET A 93 -12.89 -18.78 -15.42
CA MET A 93 -11.44 -18.54 -15.45
C MET A 93 -10.90 -18.24 -14.06
N GLU A 94 -11.59 -17.44 -13.27
CA GLU A 94 -11.19 -17.12 -11.91
C GLU A 94 -11.25 -18.33 -10.98
N MET A 95 -12.32 -19.11 -11.06
CA MET A 95 -12.48 -20.34 -10.29
C MET A 95 -11.35 -21.36 -10.60
N GLN A 96 -11.01 -21.53 -11.88
CA GLN A 96 -9.90 -22.37 -12.29
C GLN A 96 -8.57 -21.87 -11.73
N GLN A 97 -8.32 -20.57 -11.84
CA GLN A 97 -7.07 -19.97 -11.39
C GLN A 97 -6.89 -20.08 -9.87
N LEU A 98 -7.94 -19.81 -9.10
CA LEU A 98 -7.91 -19.97 -7.64
C LEU A 98 -7.61 -21.40 -7.23
N TRP A 99 -8.20 -22.38 -7.94
CA TRP A 99 -7.93 -23.80 -7.69
C TRP A 99 -6.46 -24.15 -7.96
N LEU A 100 -5.91 -23.69 -9.09
CA LEU A 100 -4.51 -23.93 -9.42
C LEU A 100 -3.56 -23.29 -8.41
N MET A 101 -3.84 -22.05 -7.99
CA MET A 101 -3.03 -21.38 -6.96
C MET A 101 -3.06 -22.13 -5.63
N GLU A 102 -4.23 -22.60 -5.19
CA GLU A 102 -4.34 -23.40 -3.96
C GLU A 102 -3.54 -24.70 -4.07
N ALA A 103 -3.71 -25.44 -5.17
CA ALA A 103 -3.03 -26.72 -5.39
C ALA A 103 -1.51 -26.60 -5.54
N GLU A 104 -1.03 -25.58 -6.26
CA GLU A 104 0.39 -25.41 -6.57
C GLU A 104 1.18 -24.70 -5.47
N TYR A 105 0.55 -23.72 -4.78
CA TYR A 105 1.29 -22.86 -3.85
C TYR A 105 0.82 -22.95 -2.40
N PHE A 106 -0.49 -22.97 -2.14
CA PHE A 106 -0.96 -22.76 -0.76
C PHE A 106 -1.18 -24.06 0.03
N SER A 107 -1.24 -25.21 -0.64
CA SER A 107 -1.40 -26.52 -0.01
C SER A 107 -0.16 -27.00 0.75
N SER A 108 1.03 -26.42 0.52
CA SER A 108 2.28 -26.81 1.17
C SER A 108 3.11 -25.59 1.64
N GLU A 109 4.01 -25.79 2.60
CA GLU A 109 4.94 -24.75 3.06
C GLU A 109 5.92 -24.35 1.94
N GLU A 110 6.53 -25.32 1.27
CA GLU A 110 7.43 -25.09 0.14
C GLU A 110 6.75 -24.33 -1.02
N GLY A 111 5.48 -24.65 -1.30
CA GLY A 111 4.69 -23.92 -2.30
C GLY A 111 4.45 -22.47 -1.91
N ARG A 112 4.14 -22.20 -0.63
CA ARG A 112 3.95 -20.82 -0.13
C ARG A 112 5.22 -20.00 -0.26
N ASP A 113 6.39 -20.57 0.08
CA ASP A 113 7.68 -19.90 -0.07
C ASP A 113 7.99 -19.61 -1.55
N THR A 114 7.63 -20.53 -2.44
CA THR A 114 7.84 -20.38 -3.89
C THR A 114 6.92 -19.31 -4.49
N TYR A 115 5.71 -19.13 -3.97
CA TYR A 115 4.73 -18.20 -4.52
C TYR A 115 5.24 -16.75 -4.60
N ALA A 116 5.79 -16.24 -3.51
CA ALA A 116 6.32 -14.87 -3.47
C ALA A 116 7.48 -14.70 -4.44
N ALA A 117 8.41 -15.68 -4.48
CA ALA A 117 9.57 -15.64 -5.38
C ALA A 117 9.16 -15.65 -6.87
N CYS A 118 8.24 -16.53 -7.26
CA CYS A 118 7.72 -16.57 -8.63
C CYS A 118 7.00 -15.29 -9.03
N LEU A 119 6.27 -14.66 -8.09
CA LEU A 119 5.59 -13.41 -8.38
C LEU A 119 6.59 -12.25 -8.53
N MET A 120 7.62 -12.18 -7.69
CA MET A 120 8.69 -11.19 -7.79
C MET A 120 9.43 -11.31 -9.12
N GLU A 121 9.81 -12.52 -9.55
CA GLU A 121 10.47 -12.76 -10.85
C GLU A 121 9.64 -12.20 -12.01
N LYS A 122 8.33 -12.51 -12.05
CA LYS A 122 7.42 -11.97 -13.07
C LYS A 122 7.30 -10.44 -13.03
N MET A 123 7.29 -9.85 -11.84
CA MET A 123 7.24 -8.40 -11.67
C MET A 123 8.52 -7.71 -12.17
N GLU A 124 9.68 -8.33 -11.96
CA GLU A 124 10.97 -7.84 -12.46
C GLU A 124 11.06 -7.96 -13.98
N GLU A 125 10.52 -9.04 -14.57
CA GLU A 125 10.45 -9.22 -16.01
C GLU A 125 9.68 -8.08 -16.71
N LEU A 126 8.65 -7.51 -16.08
CA LEU A 126 7.86 -6.42 -16.65
C LEU A 126 8.69 -5.17 -16.98
N HIS A 127 9.79 -4.91 -16.27
CA HIS A 127 10.69 -3.78 -16.59
C HIS A 127 11.34 -3.89 -17.99
N ASN A 128 11.44 -5.12 -18.52
CA ASN A 128 12.10 -5.42 -19.78
C ASN A 128 11.13 -5.78 -20.91
N LEU A 129 9.82 -5.83 -20.63
CA LEU A 129 8.84 -6.19 -21.65
C LEU A 129 8.59 -5.03 -22.60
N THR A 130 8.46 -5.37 -23.89
CA THR A 130 7.98 -4.41 -24.89
C THR A 130 6.52 -4.05 -24.60
N PRO A 131 6.14 -2.76 -24.60
CA PRO A 131 4.76 -2.36 -24.40
C PRO A 131 3.80 -3.07 -25.36
N VAL A 132 2.74 -3.64 -24.82
CA VAL A 132 1.65 -4.26 -25.61
C VAL A 132 0.65 -3.16 -25.99
N GLU A 133 0.09 -3.25 -27.18
CA GLU A 133 -1.00 -2.38 -27.60
C GLU A 133 -2.28 -2.73 -26.83
N HIS A 134 -2.89 -1.74 -26.22
CA HIS A 134 -4.14 -1.87 -25.45
C HIS A 134 -5.29 -1.25 -26.24
N ARG A 135 -6.49 -1.80 -26.08
CA ARG A 135 -7.70 -1.27 -26.71
C ARG A 135 -8.13 0.09 -26.12
N TYR A 136 -7.91 0.26 -24.82
CA TYR A 136 -8.23 1.49 -24.10
C TYR A 136 -6.99 2.04 -23.39
N ASP A 137 -6.97 3.34 -23.14
CA ASP A 137 -5.95 3.96 -22.30
C ASP A 137 -6.13 3.54 -20.83
N VAL A 138 -7.38 3.42 -20.38
CA VAL A 138 -7.71 3.06 -19.00
C VAL A 138 -8.99 2.23 -18.92
N SER A 139 -8.99 1.24 -18.04
CA SER A 139 -10.19 0.52 -17.57
C SER A 139 -10.56 1.03 -16.19
N ILE A 140 -11.76 1.57 -16.03
CA ILE A 140 -12.31 2.03 -14.74
C ILE A 140 -13.32 1.00 -14.27
N LEU A 141 -13.07 0.40 -13.11
CA LEU A 141 -13.95 -0.56 -12.45
C LEU A 141 -14.63 0.10 -11.26
N VAL A 142 -15.95 0.21 -11.28
CA VAL A 142 -16.74 0.59 -10.10
C VAL A 142 -17.25 -0.69 -9.44
N LEU A 143 -16.78 -0.96 -8.22
CA LEU A 143 -17.22 -2.10 -7.41
C LEU A 143 -18.29 -1.64 -6.42
N ALA A 144 -19.47 -2.27 -6.45
CA ALA A 144 -20.56 -1.95 -5.54
C ALA A 144 -21.10 -3.19 -4.81
N TYR A 145 -21.45 -3.00 -3.55
CA TYR A 145 -22.24 -3.91 -2.74
C TYR A 145 -23.22 -3.13 -1.90
N ASN A 146 -24.51 -3.17 -2.27
CA ASN A 146 -25.58 -2.39 -1.64
C ASN A 146 -25.27 -0.87 -1.59
N LYS A 147 -26.07 -0.10 -0.84
CA LYS A 147 -25.88 1.36 -0.73
C LYS A 147 -26.07 2.09 -2.06
N LEU A 148 -27.13 1.78 -2.77
CA LEU A 148 -27.44 2.32 -4.10
C LEU A 148 -27.36 3.85 -4.18
N GLU A 149 -27.69 4.60 -3.12
CA GLU A 149 -27.59 6.06 -3.08
C GLU A 149 -26.15 6.56 -3.25
N TYR A 150 -25.18 5.91 -2.58
CA TYR A 150 -23.75 6.20 -2.72
C TYR A 150 -23.25 5.76 -4.09
N THR A 151 -23.64 4.56 -4.53
CA THR A 151 -23.31 4.02 -5.85
C THR A 151 -23.77 4.96 -6.97
N ARG A 152 -24.97 5.54 -6.87
CA ARG A 152 -25.46 6.56 -7.81
C ARG A 152 -24.60 7.80 -7.80
N CYS A 153 -24.31 8.35 -6.64
CA CYS A 153 -23.44 9.53 -6.49
C CYS A 153 -22.06 9.28 -7.11
N ALA A 154 -21.46 8.12 -6.85
CA ALA A 154 -20.18 7.71 -7.41
C ALA A 154 -20.21 7.66 -8.94
N VAL A 155 -21.15 6.91 -9.53
CA VAL A 155 -21.26 6.73 -10.98
C VAL A 155 -21.65 8.04 -11.68
N GLU A 156 -22.59 8.81 -11.15
CA GLU A 156 -23.00 10.09 -11.73
C GLU A 156 -21.86 11.11 -11.71
N SER A 157 -21.07 11.17 -10.62
CA SER A 157 -19.88 12.02 -10.55
C SER A 157 -18.80 11.57 -11.55
N LEU A 158 -18.60 10.26 -11.69
CA LEU A 158 -17.67 9.68 -12.65
C LEU A 158 -18.05 10.07 -14.08
N LEU A 159 -19.32 9.95 -14.44
CA LEU A 159 -19.84 10.33 -15.76
C LEU A 159 -19.76 11.85 -16.02
N ALA A 160 -19.91 12.66 -14.96
CA ALA A 160 -19.83 14.12 -15.07
C ALA A 160 -18.38 14.64 -15.24
N HIS A 161 -17.39 13.95 -14.65
CA HIS A 161 -16.00 14.39 -14.63
C HIS A 161 -15.04 13.52 -15.47
N THR A 162 -15.59 12.69 -16.37
CA THR A 162 -14.81 11.81 -17.26
C THR A 162 -15.36 11.85 -18.67
N ASP A 163 -14.53 12.15 -19.66
CA ASP A 163 -14.94 12.22 -21.07
C ASP A 163 -14.89 10.84 -21.74
N PHE A 164 -16.00 10.13 -21.71
CA PHE A 164 -16.17 8.84 -22.39
C PHE A 164 -16.37 8.95 -23.91
N SER A 165 -16.59 10.16 -24.45
CA SER A 165 -16.93 10.36 -25.87
C SER A 165 -15.79 10.01 -26.82
N ARG A 166 -14.55 10.02 -26.34
CA ARG A 166 -13.37 9.64 -27.12
C ARG A 166 -13.23 8.13 -27.38
N GLY A 167 -13.98 7.30 -26.66
CA GLY A 167 -13.95 5.84 -26.81
C GLY A 167 -12.65 5.16 -26.35
N ASN A 168 -11.79 5.87 -25.61
CA ASN A 168 -10.52 5.36 -25.10
C ASN A 168 -10.57 4.93 -23.63
N ILE A 169 -11.76 4.89 -23.02
CA ILE A 169 -12.00 4.49 -21.64
C ILE A 169 -12.97 3.33 -21.61
N GLN A 170 -12.58 2.24 -20.96
CA GLN A 170 -13.47 1.11 -20.64
C GLN A 170 -14.10 1.39 -19.28
N LEU A 171 -15.44 1.42 -19.20
CA LEU A 171 -16.19 1.48 -17.93
C LEU A 171 -16.73 0.09 -17.61
N VAL A 172 -16.34 -0.47 -16.48
CA VAL A 172 -16.84 -1.73 -15.94
C VAL A 172 -17.60 -1.43 -14.65
N LEU A 173 -18.88 -1.81 -14.59
CA LEU A 173 -19.70 -1.72 -13.39
C LEU A 173 -19.90 -3.12 -12.81
N LEU A 174 -19.33 -3.37 -11.64
CA LEU A 174 -19.37 -4.67 -10.97
C LEU A 174 -20.28 -4.61 -9.75
N ASN A 175 -21.40 -5.32 -9.84
CA ASN A 175 -22.30 -5.55 -8.72
C ASN A 175 -21.93 -6.84 -7.99
N ASN A 176 -21.51 -6.73 -6.72
CA ASN A 176 -21.07 -7.86 -5.90
C ASN A 176 -22.21 -8.49 -5.08
N GLY A 177 -23.35 -8.75 -5.72
CA GLY A 177 -24.47 -9.43 -5.07
C GLY A 177 -25.39 -8.51 -4.26
N SER A 178 -25.62 -7.27 -4.73
CA SER A 178 -26.57 -6.33 -4.10
C SER A 178 -28.03 -6.74 -4.31
N ASP A 179 -28.88 -6.36 -3.38
CA ASP A 179 -30.32 -6.60 -3.37
C ASP A 179 -31.18 -5.31 -3.31
N ASP A 180 -30.55 -4.14 -3.52
CA ASP A 180 -31.13 -2.80 -3.34
C ASP A 180 -31.45 -2.05 -4.66
N GLY A 181 -31.39 -2.73 -5.81
CA GLY A 181 -31.60 -2.14 -7.13
C GLY A 181 -30.32 -1.68 -7.84
N THR A 182 -29.15 -1.98 -7.29
CA THR A 182 -27.85 -1.66 -7.92
C THR A 182 -27.68 -2.33 -9.28
N SER A 183 -28.16 -3.58 -9.45
CA SER A 183 -28.06 -4.31 -10.72
C SER A 183 -28.81 -3.60 -11.84
N GLU A 184 -30.08 -3.24 -11.60
CA GLU A 184 -30.95 -2.54 -12.54
C GLU A 184 -30.39 -1.15 -12.88
N TYR A 185 -29.84 -0.46 -11.89
CA TYR A 185 -29.18 0.83 -12.12
C TYR A 185 -27.97 0.68 -13.04
N PHE A 186 -27.09 -0.29 -12.80
CA PHE A 186 -25.92 -0.53 -13.65
C PHE A 186 -26.32 -0.91 -15.08
N GLU A 187 -27.32 -1.76 -15.25
CA GLU A 187 -27.84 -2.15 -16.58
C GLU A 187 -28.47 -0.95 -17.33
N SER A 188 -28.85 0.11 -16.63
CA SER A 188 -29.38 1.34 -17.25
C SER A 188 -28.29 2.28 -17.82
N ILE A 189 -27.00 2.01 -17.61
CA ILE A 189 -25.89 2.85 -18.08
C ILE A 189 -25.37 2.31 -19.43
N PRO A 190 -25.68 2.96 -20.58
CA PRO A 190 -25.47 2.36 -21.91
C PRO A 190 -24.02 2.08 -22.27
N GLN A 191 -23.04 2.90 -21.75
CA GLN A 191 -21.63 2.77 -22.07
C GLN A 191 -20.87 1.80 -21.18
N ALA A 192 -21.56 1.21 -20.18
CA ALA A 192 -20.91 0.35 -19.20
C ALA A 192 -20.92 -1.12 -19.64
N HIS A 193 -19.83 -1.80 -19.31
CA HIS A 193 -19.74 -3.25 -19.28
C HIS A 193 -20.17 -3.74 -17.90
N VAL A 194 -21.33 -4.36 -17.79
CA VAL A 194 -21.90 -4.77 -16.50
C VAL A 194 -21.56 -6.19 -16.16
N MET A 195 -20.96 -6.42 -14.97
CA MET A 195 -20.72 -7.72 -14.36
C MET A 195 -21.60 -7.85 -13.11
N ASN A 196 -22.53 -8.79 -13.12
CA ASN A 196 -23.43 -9.03 -12.00
C ASN A 196 -23.13 -10.35 -11.31
N LEU A 197 -22.76 -10.28 -10.02
CA LEU A 197 -22.78 -11.44 -9.13
C LEU A 197 -24.16 -11.52 -8.43
N ARG A 198 -24.61 -12.73 -8.16
CA ARG A 198 -25.85 -12.99 -7.38
C ARG A 198 -25.54 -13.32 -5.93
N HIS A 199 -24.32 -13.75 -5.66
CA HIS A 199 -23.80 -14.03 -4.33
C HIS A 199 -22.56 -13.18 -4.12
N ASN A 200 -22.51 -12.45 -2.99
CA ASN A 200 -21.35 -11.63 -2.61
C ASN A 200 -20.10 -12.50 -2.47
N ILE A 201 -19.01 -12.07 -3.07
CA ILE A 201 -17.68 -12.68 -2.94
C ILE A 201 -16.75 -11.65 -2.32
N LEU A 202 -16.20 -11.95 -1.16
CA LEU A 202 -15.16 -11.14 -0.56
C LEU A 202 -13.91 -11.16 -1.46
N GLY A 203 -13.51 -10.01 -1.99
CA GLY A 203 -12.37 -9.91 -2.92
C GLY A 203 -12.69 -10.51 -4.28
N VAL A 204 -13.48 -9.81 -5.08
CA VAL A 204 -13.79 -10.19 -6.47
C VAL A 204 -12.60 -9.83 -7.36
N PHE A 205 -11.98 -10.80 -8.01
CA PHE A 205 -10.88 -10.59 -8.95
C PHE A 205 -11.19 -11.05 -10.39
N ALA A 206 -12.38 -11.59 -10.63
CA ALA A 206 -12.81 -12.04 -11.96
C ALA A 206 -12.75 -10.92 -13.03
N TYR A 207 -12.82 -9.64 -12.62
CA TYR A 207 -12.69 -8.51 -13.53
C TYR A 207 -11.34 -8.46 -14.25
N GLN A 208 -10.27 -9.06 -13.71
CA GLN A 208 -8.96 -9.12 -14.36
C GLN A 208 -9.01 -9.81 -15.74
N HIS A 209 -9.97 -10.70 -15.95
CA HIS A 209 -10.16 -11.40 -17.22
C HIS A 209 -10.88 -10.57 -18.31
N ILE A 210 -11.31 -9.34 -17.98
CA ILE A 210 -12.03 -8.45 -18.91
C ILE A 210 -11.40 -7.06 -19.05
N LEU A 211 -10.27 -6.80 -18.38
CA LEU A 211 -9.56 -5.54 -18.50
C LEU A 211 -8.88 -5.45 -19.88
N GLU A 212 -9.11 -4.36 -20.60
CA GLU A 212 -8.53 -4.08 -21.92
C GLU A 212 -7.76 -2.76 -21.98
N GLY A 213 -7.68 -2.03 -20.85
CA GLY A 213 -6.97 -0.77 -20.71
C GLY A 213 -5.49 -0.94 -20.34
N LYS A 214 -4.63 0.01 -20.80
CA LYS A 214 -3.23 0.09 -20.40
C LYS A 214 -3.10 0.30 -18.88
N TYR A 215 -3.99 1.12 -18.32
CA TYR A 215 -4.08 1.35 -16.88
C TYR A 215 -5.41 0.84 -16.35
N PHE A 216 -5.42 0.48 -15.08
CA PHE A 216 -6.58 0.04 -14.32
C PHE A 216 -6.85 1.04 -13.20
N ILE A 217 -8.13 1.39 -12.99
CA ILE A 217 -8.60 2.17 -11.84
C ILE A 217 -9.64 1.36 -11.09
N GLY A 218 -9.34 1.00 -9.83
CA GLY A 218 -10.33 0.50 -8.88
C GLY A 218 -11.06 1.66 -8.21
N PHE A 219 -12.35 1.78 -8.45
CA PHE A 219 -13.19 2.87 -7.97
C PHE A 219 -14.22 2.30 -6.98
N SER A 220 -14.15 2.68 -5.71
CA SER A 220 -15.13 2.25 -4.70
C SER A 220 -16.46 3.00 -4.88
N ASN A 221 -17.56 2.36 -4.55
CA ASN A 221 -18.89 2.96 -4.69
C ASN A 221 -19.21 4.09 -3.69
N ASP A 222 -18.32 4.43 -2.80
CA ASP A 222 -18.39 5.53 -1.85
C ASP A 222 -17.33 6.63 -2.13
N VAL A 223 -16.74 6.61 -3.31
CA VAL A 223 -15.83 7.64 -3.84
C VAL A 223 -16.57 8.56 -4.81
N VAL A 224 -16.27 9.84 -4.80
CA VAL A 224 -16.86 10.83 -5.71
C VAL A 224 -15.77 11.43 -6.60
N ALA A 225 -15.96 11.32 -7.92
CA ALA A 225 -15.07 11.91 -8.90
C ALA A 225 -15.15 13.45 -8.88
N THR A 226 -14.02 14.07 -9.18
CA THR A 226 -13.80 15.51 -9.06
C THR A 226 -13.19 16.07 -10.36
N PRO A 227 -13.22 17.39 -10.60
CA PRO A 227 -12.61 17.97 -11.80
C PRO A 227 -11.13 17.57 -11.95
N HIS A 228 -10.71 17.26 -13.17
CA HIS A 228 -9.32 16.95 -13.57
C HIS A 228 -8.69 15.71 -12.93
N TRP A 229 -9.45 14.88 -12.22
CA TRP A 229 -8.92 13.73 -11.47
C TRP A 229 -8.20 12.72 -12.38
N LEU A 230 -8.83 12.36 -13.51
CA LEU A 230 -8.30 11.31 -14.39
C LEU A 230 -7.09 11.79 -15.18
N GLU A 231 -7.15 13.04 -15.70
CA GLU A 231 -6.04 13.63 -16.44
C GLU A 231 -4.80 13.76 -15.58
N ASN A 232 -4.95 14.16 -14.31
CA ASN A 232 -3.84 14.25 -13.37
C ASN A 232 -3.25 12.87 -13.08
N LEU A 233 -4.08 11.86 -12.78
CA LEU A 233 -3.63 10.49 -12.53
C LEU A 233 -2.89 9.91 -13.75
N LEU A 234 -3.42 10.09 -14.95
CA LEU A 234 -2.77 9.64 -16.18
C LEU A 234 -1.44 10.36 -16.42
N SER A 235 -1.37 11.68 -16.14
CA SER A 235 -0.12 12.44 -16.24
C SER A 235 0.96 11.89 -15.30
N CYS A 236 0.59 11.45 -14.12
CA CYS A 236 1.51 10.81 -13.18
C CYS A 236 2.05 9.49 -13.74
N MET A 237 1.15 8.58 -14.14
CA MET A 237 1.54 7.26 -14.66
C MET A 237 2.39 7.33 -15.93
N GLN A 238 2.24 8.39 -16.72
CA GLN A 238 2.98 8.61 -17.97
C GLN A 238 4.32 9.33 -17.76
N SER A 239 4.59 9.84 -16.58
CA SER A 239 5.80 10.61 -16.28
C SER A 239 7.06 9.75 -16.05
N ASP A 240 6.89 8.53 -15.57
CA ASP A 240 7.98 7.57 -15.34
C ASP A 240 7.43 6.14 -15.47
N ASP A 241 8.04 5.33 -16.32
CA ASP A 241 7.62 3.94 -16.57
C ASP A 241 7.78 3.02 -15.35
N ARG A 242 8.54 3.42 -14.33
CA ARG A 242 8.66 2.69 -13.06
C ARG A 242 7.53 2.97 -12.08
N ILE A 243 6.61 3.88 -12.36
CA ILE A 243 5.44 4.10 -11.51
C ILE A 243 4.44 2.97 -11.74
N ALA A 244 4.23 2.14 -10.71
CA ALA A 244 3.24 1.06 -10.72
C ALA A 244 1.85 1.54 -10.35
N ILE A 245 1.78 2.45 -9.38
CA ILE A 245 0.54 2.92 -8.76
C ILE A 245 0.64 4.41 -8.42
N ALA A 246 -0.46 5.12 -8.64
CA ALA A 246 -0.65 6.47 -8.12
C ALA A 246 -2.01 6.58 -7.41
N VAL A 247 -2.01 7.26 -6.25
CA VAL A 247 -3.18 7.43 -5.38
C VAL A 247 -3.40 8.92 -5.14
N PRO A 248 -4.62 9.45 -5.31
CA PRO A 248 -4.91 10.83 -4.95
C PRO A 248 -5.08 10.99 -3.43
N THR A 249 -5.13 12.23 -2.96
CA THR A 249 -5.54 12.54 -1.59
C THR A 249 -7.06 12.51 -1.43
N CYS A 250 -7.55 12.34 -0.20
CA CYS A 250 -8.98 12.37 0.13
C CYS A 250 -9.25 13.23 1.37
N ASN A 251 -10.52 13.30 1.79
CA ASN A 251 -10.96 14.01 2.99
C ASN A 251 -10.84 13.19 4.28
N GLU A 252 -10.38 11.94 4.21
CA GLU A 252 -10.27 11.06 5.37
C GLU A 252 -8.89 11.18 6.01
N GLU A 253 -8.80 11.91 7.12
CA GLU A 253 -7.55 12.14 7.85
C GLU A 253 -7.05 10.91 8.62
N SER A 254 -7.95 9.96 8.90
CA SER A 254 -7.66 8.75 9.68
C SER A 254 -6.87 7.69 8.92
N ILE A 255 -6.65 7.85 7.63
CA ILE A 255 -5.87 6.91 6.83
C ILE A 255 -4.43 6.88 7.32
N ALA A 256 -3.97 5.70 7.77
CA ALA A 256 -2.68 5.49 8.44
C ALA A 256 -1.43 5.96 7.66
N CYS A 257 -1.55 6.18 6.35
CA CYS A 257 -0.45 6.63 5.49
C CYS A 257 -0.48 8.14 5.19
N PHE A 258 -1.17 8.95 5.98
CA PHE A 258 -1.23 10.40 5.82
C PHE A 258 -1.62 10.84 4.39
N GLN A 259 -2.67 10.21 3.85
CA GLN A 259 -3.21 10.51 2.52
C GLN A 259 -4.39 11.50 2.57
N GLY A 260 -4.86 11.82 3.76
CA GLY A 260 -5.98 12.73 4.00
C GLY A 260 -5.59 14.20 3.95
N LEU A 261 -6.54 15.03 3.54
CA LEU A 261 -6.46 16.48 3.61
C LEU A 261 -7.57 17.04 4.50
N PRO A 262 -7.29 18.05 5.34
CA PRO A 262 -8.32 18.72 6.12
C PRO A 262 -9.29 19.47 5.18
N VAL A 263 -10.58 19.22 5.34
CA VAL A 263 -11.63 19.86 4.54
C VAL A 263 -12.61 20.61 5.44
N SER A 264 -13.21 21.68 4.92
CA SER A 264 -14.14 22.54 5.66
C SER A 264 -15.62 22.29 5.33
N TYR A 265 -15.93 21.37 4.44
CA TYR A 265 -17.29 20.99 4.06
C TYR A 265 -17.72 19.70 4.79
N PRO A 266 -19.05 19.48 5.03
CA PRO A 266 -19.52 18.27 5.70
C PRO A 266 -19.36 17.04 4.80
N ASN A 267 -18.97 15.89 5.42
CA ASN A 267 -18.87 14.61 4.72
C ASN A 267 -20.26 13.95 4.56
N THR A 268 -21.14 14.61 3.80
CA THR A 268 -22.52 14.21 3.50
C THR A 268 -22.90 14.62 2.09
N PHE A 269 -24.00 14.09 1.55
CA PHE A 269 -24.50 14.50 0.23
C PHE A 269 -24.77 16.01 0.11
N GLU A 270 -25.13 16.70 1.20
CA GLU A 270 -25.33 18.15 1.23
C GLU A 270 -24.01 18.92 1.02
N GLY A 271 -22.87 18.30 1.33
CA GLY A 271 -21.55 18.89 1.15
C GLY A 271 -21.00 18.84 -0.29
N MET A 272 -21.66 18.13 -1.21
CA MET A 272 -21.09 17.80 -2.53
C MET A 272 -20.79 19.03 -3.39
N GLU A 273 -21.62 20.06 -3.39
CA GLU A 273 -21.36 21.28 -4.15
C GLU A 273 -20.09 22.00 -3.64
N ALA A 274 -19.97 22.16 -2.32
CA ALA A 274 -18.79 22.77 -1.70
C ALA A 274 -17.53 21.92 -1.91
N MET A 275 -17.66 20.60 -1.90
CA MET A 275 -16.60 19.65 -2.21
C MET A 275 -16.10 19.82 -3.65
N GLN A 276 -17.00 19.92 -4.64
CA GLN A 276 -16.59 20.11 -6.04
C GLN A 276 -15.87 21.45 -6.25
N VAL A 277 -16.31 22.51 -5.56
CA VAL A 277 -15.61 23.81 -5.58
C VAL A 277 -14.21 23.70 -4.96
N PHE A 278 -14.07 22.99 -3.85
CA PHE A 278 -12.77 22.73 -3.21
C PHE A 278 -11.87 21.95 -4.17
N ALA A 279 -12.36 20.85 -4.72
CA ALA A 279 -11.59 19.98 -5.62
C ALA A 279 -11.15 20.69 -6.90
N ALA A 280 -12.02 21.48 -7.54
CA ALA A 280 -11.68 22.25 -8.75
C ALA A 280 -10.54 23.23 -8.51
N LYS A 281 -10.44 23.81 -7.31
CA LYS A 281 -9.35 24.68 -6.92
C LYS A 281 -8.07 23.90 -6.57
N HIS A 282 -8.22 22.72 -5.95
CA HIS A 282 -7.10 21.92 -5.50
C HIS A 282 -6.42 21.15 -6.65
N ASN A 283 -7.20 20.56 -7.56
CA ASN A 283 -6.72 19.67 -8.63
C ASN A 283 -5.98 20.42 -9.75
N GLN A 284 -4.91 21.08 -9.39
CA GLN A 284 -4.02 21.80 -10.30
C GLN A 284 -2.71 21.03 -10.43
N LEU A 285 -2.45 20.44 -11.58
CA LEU A 285 -1.29 19.57 -11.82
C LEU A 285 0.03 20.23 -11.39
N ASN A 286 0.72 19.60 -10.45
CA ASN A 286 2.00 20.07 -9.91
C ASN A 286 2.88 18.88 -9.45
N GLN A 287 3.72 18.39 -10.34
CA GLN A 287 4.61 17.26 -10.08
C GLN A 287 5.55 17.44 -8.87
N ARG A 288 5.82 18.70 -8.46
CA ARG A 288 6.69 18.96 -7.30
C ARG A 288 6.11 18.53 -5.97
N VAL A 289 4.78 18.37 -5.87
CA VAL A 289 4.11 17.94 -4.65
C VAL A 289 3.71 16.47 -4.68
N TRP A 290 4.07 15.72 -5.73
CA TRP A 290 3.93 14.27 -5.73
C TRP A 290 4.94 13.65 -4.76
N GLU A 291 4.54 12.61 -4.06
CA GLU A 291 5.38 11.97 -3.07
C GLU A 291 5.59 10.49 -3.39
N ASP A 292 6.86 10.07 -3.48
CA ASP A 292 7.19 8.65 -3.35
C ASP A 292 6.80 8.16 -1.97
N ARG A 293 6.20 6.99 -1.91
CA ARG A 293 5.76 6.34 -0.68
C ARG A 293 6.26 4.91 -0.62
N SER A 294 6.69 4.50 0.57
CA SER A 294 7.03 3.10 0.84
C SER A 294 5.79 2.22 0.90
N GLN A 295 4.65 2.84 1.25
CA GLN A 295 3.33 2.21 1.32
C GLN A 295 2.22 3.22 1.05
N LEU A 296 1.17 2.73 0.39
CA LEU A 296 -0.08 3.43 0.17
C LEU A 296 -1.25 2.57 0.66
N MET A 297 -2.34 3.23 1.07
CA MET A 297 -3.65 2.61 1.35
C MET A 297 -4.66 3.17 0.34
N PRO A 298 -4.83 2.53 -0.80
CA PRO A 298 -5.63 3.08 -1.88
C PRO A 298 -7.13 2.92 -1.60
N PHE A 299 -7.85 4.02 -1.36
CA PHE A 299 -9.30 4.10 -1.45
C PHE A 299 -9.75 4.19 -2.92
N LEU A 300 -8.87 4.69 -3.77
CA LEU A 300 -8.87 4.72 -5.21
C LEU A 300 -7.43 4.75 -5.69
N ALA A 301 -7.10 4.00 -6.73
CA ALA A 301 -5.78 4.01 -7.34
C ALA A 301 -5.85 3.82 -8.85
N ILE A 302 -4.92 4.46 -9.56
CA ILE A 302 -4.56 4.06 -10.92
C ILE A 302 -3.33 3.17 -10.87
N MET A 303 -3.38 2.05 -11.56
CA MET A 303 -2.31 1.05 -11.60
C MET A 303 -2.04 0.61 -13.03
N ARG A 304 -0.87 0.06 -13.28
CA ARG A 304 -0.56 -0.63 -14.55
C ARG A 304 -1.36 -1.92 -14.65
N SER A 305 -2.05 -2.13 -15.77
CA SER A 305 -2.85 -3.34 -15.98
C SER A 305 -2.02 -4.61 -16.10
N ASP A 306 -0.81 -4.53 -16.67
CA ASP A 306 0.13 -5.65 -16.74
C ASP A 306 0.52 -6.17 -15.34
N ILE A 307 0.69 -5.29 -14.36
CA ILE A 307 0.92 -5.65 -12.95
C ILE A 307 -0.33 -6.33 -12.37
N ILE A 308 -1.52 -5.76 -12.56
CA ILE A 308 -2.77 -6.36 -12.06
C ILE A 308 -3.00 -7.75 -12.65
N CYS A 309 -2.72 -7.93 -13.93
CA CYS A 309 -2.87 -9.22 -14.62
C CYS A 309 -1.91 -10.31 -14.10
N LEU A 310 -0.83 -9.96 -13.41
CA LEU A 310 0.02 -10.93 -12.69
C LEU A 310 -0.62 -11.47 -11.39
N ARG A 311 -1.81 -11.00 -11.02
CA ARG A 311 -2.55 -11.43 -9.83
C ARG A 311 -1.78 -11.13 -8.55
N ILE A 312 -1.37 -9.88 -8.42
CA ILE A 312 -0.59 -9.39 -7.28
C ILE A 312 -1.34 -9.44 -5.93
N PHE A 313 -2.67 -9.56 -5.96
CA PHE A 313 -3.48 -9.66 -4.75
C PHE A 313 -3.52 -11.11 -4.25
N ASP A 314 -2.85 -11.36 -3.16
CA ASP A 314 -2.77 -12.68 -2.55
C ASP A 314 -4.15 -13.10 -1.99
N PRO A 315 -4.74 -14.20 -2.48
CA PRO A 315 -6.08 -14.62 -2.08
C PRO A 315 -6.20 -15.10 -0.64
N ARG A 316 -5.09 -15.27 0.08
CA ARG A 316 -5.08 -15.61 1.51
C ARG A 316 -5.55 -14.46 2.39
N TYR A 317 -5.45 -13.21 1.93
CA TYR A 317 -6.02 -12.04 2.63
C TYR A 317 -7.54 -11.96 2.39
N THR A 318 -8.29 -12.76 3.12
CA THR A 318 -9.72 -12.99 2.86
C THR A 318 -10.61 -11.81 3.18
N ARG A 319 -10.21 -10.93 4.10
CA ARG A 319 -10.99 -9.77 4.57
C ARG A 319 -10.47 -8.43 4.06
N GLY A 320 -9.34 -8.42 3.34
CA GLY A 320 -8.73 -7.21 2.80
C GLY A 320 -7.64 -6.59 3.67
N GLU A 321 -7.56 -6.90 4.97
CA GLU A 321 -6.48 -6.43 5.83
C GLU A 321 -5.13 -6.96 5.32
N PHE A 322 -4.09 -6.13 5.35
CA PHE A 322 -2.75 -6.39 4.86
C PHE A 322 -2.58 -6.57 3.34
N ILE A 323 -3.64 -6.48 2.52
CA ILE A 323 -3.53 -6.47 1.05
C ILE A 323 -2.65 -5.30 0.57
N ASP A 324 -2.84 -4.13 1.15
CA ASP A 324 -2.10 -2.91 0.79
C ASP A 324 -0.62 -3.01 1.20
N ASP A 325 -0.36 -3.60 2.36
CA ASP A 325 1.00 -3.87 2.86
C ASP A 325 1.71 -4.89 1.96
N ASP A 326 1.01 -5.97 1.59
CA ASP A 326 1.51 -7.03 0.71
C ASP A 326 1.86 -6.51 -0.68
N MET A 327 0.94 -5.79 -1.30
CA MET A 327 1.14 -5.15 -2.59
C MET A 327 2.30 -4.15 -2.54
N SER A 328 2.34 -3.28 -1.53
CA SER A 328 3.40 -2.28 -1.39
C SER A 328 4.78 -2.92 -1.21
N THR A 329 4.86 -4.05 -0.50
CA THR A 329 6.12 -4.79 -0.35
C THR A 329 6.56 -5.42 -1.66
N LEU A 330 5.64 -6.04 -2.40
CA LEU A 330 5.93 -6.58 -3.73
C LEU A 330 6.48 -5.50 -4.66
N LEU A 331 5.80 -4.35 -4.74
CA LEU A 331 6.21 -3.23 -5.58
C LEU A 331 7.61 -2.70 -5.20
N ARG A 332 7.87 -2.47 -3.92
CA ARG A 332 9.19 -2.00 -3.45
C ARG A 332 10.30 -2.96 -3.82
N ARG A 333 10.13 -4.26 -3.50
CA ARG A 333 11.16 -5.29 -3.69
C ARG A 333 11.47 -5.57 -5.15
N THR A 334 10.54 -5.24 -6.04
CA THR A 334 10.71 -5.39 -7.49
C THR A 334 10.98 -4.08 -8.24
N GLY A 335 11.36 -3.02 -7.52
CA GLY A 335 11.83 -1.76 -8.10
C GLY A 335 10.73 -0.82 -8.62
N TRP A 336 9.45 -1.09 -8.31
CA TRP A 336 8.33 -0.27 -8.72
C TRP A 336 8.01 0.85 -7.74
N ARG A 337 7.76 2.04 -8.26
CA ARG A 337 7.45 3.23 -7.47
C ARG A 337 5.96 3.35 -7.19
N GLN A 338 5.64 3.91 -6.03
CA GLN A 338 4.29 4.20 -5.57
C GLN A 338 4.18 5.70 -5.27
N ILE A 339 3.21 6.39 -5.85
CA ILE A 339 3.10 7.85 -5.78
C ILE A 339 1.80 8.27 -5.09
N LEU A 340 1.93 9.10 -4.06
CA LEU A 340 0.82 9.90 -3.52
C LEU A 340 0.76 11.24 -4.24
N MET A 341 -0.35 11.53 -4.89
CA MET A 341 -0.57 12.75 -5.65
C MET A 341 -1.24 13.82 -4.78
N LYS A 342 -0.42 14.67 -4.12
CA LYS A 342 -0.94 15.73 -3.24
C LYS A 342 -1.57 16.91 -3.99
N ASP A 343 -1.49 16.94 -5.31
CA ASP A 343 -2.13 17.92 -6.21
C ASP A 343 -3.49 17.45 -6.74
N THR A 344 -3.92 16.25 -6.36
CA THR A 344 -5.16 15.64 -6.85
C THR A 344 -5.97 15.14 -5.66
N PHE A 345 -7.19 15.60 -5.56
CA PHE A 345 -8.14 15.30 -4.49
C PHE A 345 -9.35 14.57 -5.04
N MET A 346 -9.76 13.50 -4.35
CA MET A 346 -11.02 12.80 -4.56
C MET A 346 -11.77 12.72 -3.22
N HIS A 347 -13.10 12.80 -3.26
CA HIS A 347 -13.88 12.68 -2.03
C HIS A 347 -14.17 11.20 -1.73
N HIS A 348 -14.00 10.81 -0.47
CA HIS A 348 -14.32 9.48 0.03
C HIS A 348 -15.24 9.60 1.24
N PHE A 349 -16.42 9.01 1.17
CA PHE A 349 -17.36 9.01 2.31
C PHE A 349 -16.83 8.19 3.49
N GLY A 350 -16.00 7.17 3.22
CA GLY A 350 -15.31 6.36 4.21
C GLY A 350 -16.16 5.32 4.90
N GLY A 351 -15.81 4.05 4.74
CA GLY A 351 -16.34 2.94 5.53
C GLY A 351 -17.85 2.68 5.44
N VAL A 352 -18.52 3.19 4.41
CA VAL A 352 -19.98 3.06 4.23
C VAL A 352 -20.41 1.59 4.16
N THR A 353 -19.58 0.74 3.57
CA THR A 353 -19.88 -0.68 3.39
C THR A 353 -19.30 -1.54 4.53
N LEU A 354 -18.12 -1.21 5.05
CA LEU A 354 -17.43 -1.98 6.08
C LEU A 354 -17.84 -1.60 7.51
N GLY A 355 -18.35 -0.39 7.73
CA GLY A 355 -18.66 0.14 9.08
C GLY A 355 -19.81 -0.54 9.83
N ALA A 356 -20.64 -1.33 9.16
CA ALA A 356 -21.80 -1.97 9.76
C ALA A 356 -21.52 -3.29 10.50
N GLY A 357 -20.29 -3.83 10.47
CA GLY A 357 -19.97 -5.19 10.94
C GLY A 357 -18.77 -5.35 11.86
N ARG A 358 -18.18 -4.26 12.40
CA ARG A 358 -17.04 -4.40 13.31
C ARG A 358 -17.43 -5.03 14.64
N ASN A 359 -17.19 -6.32 14.78
CA ASN A 359 -17.38 -7.11 15.99
C ASN A 359 -16.05 -7.31 16.75
N LYS A 360 -16.13 -7.68 18.03
CA LYS A 360 -14.99 -7.92 18.95
C LYS A 360 -13.97 -8.98 18.51
N ASP A 361 -14.23 -9.74 17.45
CA ASP A 361 -13.32 -10.77 16.89
C ASP A 361 -12.28 -10.17 15.90
N GLU A 362 -12.27 -8.86 15.68
CA GLU A 362 -11.40 -8.21 14.70
C GLU A 362 -9.91 -8.27 15.06
N GLY A 363 -9.56 -8.21 16.35
CA GLY A 363 -8.18 -8.33 16.79
C GLY A 363 -7.52 -9.65 16.35
N ASN A 364 -8.24 -10.76 16.48
CA ASN A 364 -7.74 -12.08 16.08
C ASN A 364 -7.58 -12.21 14.55
N ALA A 365 -8.44 -11.55 13.76
CA ALA A 365 -8.36 -11.57 12.30
C ALA A 365 -7.18 -10.74 11.78
N LEU A 366 -6.97 -9.56 12.35
CA LEU A 366 -5.85 -8.69 12.01
C LEU A 366 -4.50 -9.34 12.32
N ASP A 367 -4.37 -9.96 13.51
CA ASP A 367 -3.17 -10.72 13.89
C ASP A 367 -2.92 -11.92 12.98
N ALA A 368 -3.98 -12.62 12.54
CA ALA A 368 -3.85 -13.71 11.60
C ALA A 368 -3.32 -13.24 10.22
N MET A 369 -3.83 -12.14 9.68
CA MET A 369 -3.35 -11.60 8.41
C MET A 369 -1.94 -11.03 8.51
N ARG A 370 -1.58 -10.43 9.65
CA ARG A 370 -0.21 -10.00 9.96
C ARG A 370 0.78 -11.16 9.94
N ARG A 371 0.36 -12.35 10.43
CA ARG A 371 1.18 -13.57 10.36
C ARG A 371 1.36 -14.05 8.92
N VAL A 372 0.29 -14.07 8.11
CA VAL A 372 0.39 -14.41 6.67
C VAL A 372 1.40 -13.50 5.97
N TYR A 373 1.37 -12.19 6.27
CA TYR A 373 2.35 -11.24 5.75
C TYR A 373 3.78 -11.58 6.19
N TYR A 374 3.98 -11.82 7.48
CA TYR A 374 5.29 -12.16 8.03
C TYR A 374 5.85 -13.47 7.45
N GLU A 375 5.01 -14.51 7.35
CA GLU A 375 5.40 -15.79 6.72
C GLU A 375 5.83 -15.61 5.27
N LYS A 376 5.16 -14.74 4.52
CA LYS A 376 5.48 -14.47 3.12
C LYS A 376 6.75 -13.66 2.92
N TRP A 377 6.96 -12.62 3.74
CA TRP A 377 7.99 -11.62 3.51
C TRP A 377 9.18 -11.68 4.48
N GLY A 378 9.08 -12.40 5.57
CA GLY A 378 10.10 -12.55 6.60
C GLY A 378 10.35 -11.29 7.44
N VAL A 379 9.50 -10.28 7.31
CA VAL A 379 9.55 -9.00 8.03
C VAL A 379 8.18 -8.58 8.52
N ASP A 380 8.12 -7.77 9.57
CA ASP A 380 6.85 -7.26 10.09
C ASP A 380 6.45 -5.96 9.39
N ALA A 381 5.19 -5.89 8.88
CA ALA A 381 4.70 -4.75 8.10
C ALA A 381 4.73 -3.43 8.88
N TRP A 382 4.41 -3.45 10.17
CA TRP A 382 4.28 -2.23 10.96
C TRP A 382 5.61 -1.75 11.53
N GLU A 383 6.44 -2.68 11.97
CA GLU A 383 7.74 -2.35 12.57
C GLU A 383 8.77 -1.89 11.55
N SER A 384 8.69 -2.43 10.33
CA SER A 384 9.61 -2.13 9.25
C SER A 384 9.42 -0.73 8.64
N ARG A 385 8.32 -0.05 8.94
CA ARG A 385 8.08 1.34 8.52
C ARG A 385 8.95 2.36 9.25
N GLY A 386 9.48 2.04 10.39
CA GLY A 386 10.36 2.94 11.14
C GLY A 386 9.65 4.03 11.98
N GLY A 387 8.34 4.18 11.88
CA GLY A 387 7.55 5.15 12.67
C GLY A 387 7.90 6.62 12.41
N PHE A 388 8.38 6.97 11.23
CA PHE A 388 8.80 8.31 10.85
C PHE A 388 7.61 9.18 10.43
N ALA A 389 7.00 9.87 11.38
CA ALA A 389 5.99 10.89 11.09
C ALA A 389 6.60 12.29 11.06
N ASN A 390 5.94 13.22 10.34
CA ASN A 390 6.32 14.65 10.26
C ASN A 390 7.76 14.92 9.83
N MET A 391 8.27 14.12 8.88
CA MET A 391 9.65 14.24 8.40
C MET A 391 9.93 15.55 7.65
N GLU A 392 8.91 16.24 7.16
CA GLU A 392 9.07 17.55 6.48
C GLU A 392 9.82 18.57 7.36
N MET A 393 9.66 18.51 8.68
CA MET A 393 10.37 19.39 9.60
C MET A 393 11.90 19.16 9.62
N LEU A 394 12.38 17.99 9.21
CA LEU A 394 13.83 17.69 9.11
C LEU A 394 14.51 18.55 8.04
N TRP A 395 13.75 18.96 7.02
CA TRP A 395 14.28 19.61 5.83
C TRP A 395 14.19 21.14 5.85
N THR A 396 13.57 21.76 6.88
CA THR A 396 13.30 23.21 6.92
C THR A 396 14.52 24.13 6.80
N GLN A 397 15.73 23.64 6.97
CA GLN A 397 16.97 24.40 6.84
C GLN A 397 17.99 23.70 5.94
N GLN A 398 17.53 22.78 5.09
CA GLN A 398 18.40 22.09 4.14
C GLN A 398 18.61 22.98 2.91
N HIS A 399 19.85 23.02 2.42
CA HIS A 399 20.15 23.53 1.09
C HIS A 399 20.15 22.33 0.14
N PHE A 400 19.27 22.35 -0.86
CA PHE A 400 19.13 21.26 -1.83
C PHE A 400 19.92 21.59 -3.10
N ARG A 401 20.71 20.64 -3.58
CA ARG A 401 21.46 20.72 -4.84
C ARG A 401 21.27 19.42 -5.61
N ASP A 402 21.36 19.50 -6.93
CA ASP A 402 21.48 18.30 -7.75
C ASP A 402 22.76 17.55 -7.37
N ASP A 403 22.68 16.22 -7.42
CA ASP A 403 23.77 15.31 -7.12
C ASP A 403 24.28 15.33 -5.66
N ASP A 404 23.56 15.97 -4.72
CA ASP A 404 23.85 15.79 -3.29
C ASP A 404 23.81 14.29 -2.95
N ARG A 405 24.85 13.79 -2.30
CA ARG A 405 24.96 12.36 -1.93
C ARG A 405 24.31 12.13 -0.60
N VAL A 406 23.40 11.19 -0.56
CA VAL A 406 22.65 10.82 0.62
C VAL A 406 22.91 9.36 0.96
N LEU A 407 23.29 9.10 2.20
CA LEU A 407 23.47 7.74 2.73
C LEU A 407 22.43 7.48 3.81
N ILE A 408 21.69 6.38 3.68
CA ILE A 408 20.75 5.92 4.71
C ILE A 408 21.17 4.53 5.18
N LEU A 409 21.45 4.41 6.48
CA LEU A 409 21.79 3.16 7.13
C LEU A 409 20.51 2.47 7.60
N GLU A 410 20.38 1.20 7.28
CA GLU A 410 19.23 0.34 7.58
C GLU A 410 17.89 1.02 7.26
N PRO A 411 17.62 1.30 5.98
CA PRO A 411 16.44 2.04 5.57
C PRO A 411 15.12 1.31 5.83
N CYS A 412 15.15 0.01 6.08
CA CYS A 412 13.98 -0.87 6.16
C CYS A 412 13.09 -0.69 4.92
N PHE A 413 11.83 -0.25 5.07
CA PHE A 413 10.92 0.02 3.94
C PHE A 413 11.20 1.34 3.20
N GLY A 414 12.14 2.17 3.67
CA GLY A 414 12.57 3.38 2.98
C GLY A 414 11.72 4.63 3.22
N ASP A 415 10.91 4.70 4.28
CA ASP A 415 10.08 5.89 4.57
C ASP A 415 10.91 7.18 4.64
N LEU A 416 12.07 7.12 5.30
CA LEU A 416 12.97 8.27 5.37
C LEU A 416 13.59 8.59 3.99
N ALA A 417 13.92 7.58 3.19
CA ALA A 417 14.40 7.77 1.83
C ALA A 417 13.36 8.47 0.96
N CYS A 418 12.10 8.06 1.04
CA CYS A 418 10.98 8.74 0.38
C CYS A 418 10.90 10.20 0.81
N SER A 419 10.99 10.49 2.11
CA SER A 419 10.97 11.87 2.63
C SER A 419 12.10 12.74 2.06
N VAL A 420 13.32 12.18 1.95
CA VAL A 420 14.45 12.87 1.31
C VAL A 420 14.14 13.18 -0.15
N VAL A 421 13.81 12.17 -0.94
CA VAL A 421 13.54 12.34 -2.38
C VAL A 421 12.42 13.34 -2.62
N ASN A 422 11.35 13.29 -1.81
CA ASN A 422 10.23 14.22 -1.90
C ASN A 422 10.65 15.65 -1.58
N ALA A 423 11.49 15.87 -0.56
CA ALA A 423 12.01 17.19 -0.23
C ALA A 423 12.87 17.77 -1.37
N TYR A 424 13.74 16.96 -1.98
CA TYR A 424 14.52 17.39 -3.15
C TYR A 424 13.62 17.72 -4.34
N ARG A 425 12.60 16.89 -4.64
CA ARG A 425 11.64 17.15 -5.73
C ARG A 425 10.88 18.46 -5.54
N GLN A 426 10.46 18.80 -4.32
CA GLN A 426 9.78 20.07 -4.04
C GLN A 426 10.65 21.28 -4.43
N HIS A 427 11.98 21.16 -4.32
CA HIS A 427 12.95 22.19 -4.68
C HIS A 427 13.44 22.08 -6.13
N GLY A 428 12.99 21.08 -6.88
CA GLY A 428 13.37 20.84 -8.26
C GLY A 428 14.78 20.26 -8.42
N CYS A 429 15.28 19.58 -7.38
CA CYS A 429 16.58 18.91 -7.33
C CYS A 429 16.43 17.39 -7.26
N VAL A 430 17.50 16.67 -7.61
CA VAL A 430 17.56 15.21 -7.56
C VAL A 430 18.81 14.80 -6.76
N PRO A 431 18.67 14.09 -5.62
CA PRO A 431 19.79 13.58 -4.84
C PRO A 431 20.30 12.27 -5.45
N HIS A 432 21.54 11.90 -5.09
CA HIS A 432 22.09 10.56 -5.32
C HIS A 432 21.94 9.73 -4.06
N MET A 433 21.07 8.72 -4.09
CA MET A 433 20.64 7.94 -2.93
C MET A 433 21.44 6.64 -2.80
N THR A 434 22.09 6.43 -1.64
CA THR A 434 22.79 5.17 -1.31
C THR A 434 22.18 4.54 -0.05
N ALA A 435 21.89 3.25 -0.10
CA ALA A 435 21.50 2.45 1.06
C ALA A 435 22.69 1.65 1.61
N ALA A 436 22.86 1.66 2.93
CA ALA A 436 23.71 0.71 3.65
C ALA A 436 22.81 -0.24 4.45
N VAL A 437 22.74 -1.50 4.04
CA VAL A 437 21.85 -2.52 4.61
C VAL A 437 22.65 -3.47 5.47
N PHE A 438 22.22 -3.70 6.69
CA PHE A 438 22.85 -4.63 7.65
C PHE A 438 22.00 -5.89 7.86
N ASP A 439 20.69 -5.78 7.75
CA ASP A 439 19.76 -6.90 7.75
C ASP A 439 19.37 -7.29 6.33
N ARG A 440 19.85 -8.46 5.87
CA ARG A 440 19.63 -8.95 4.51
C ARG A 440 18.14 -9.03 4.12
N ARG A 441 17.23 -9.12 5.09
CA ARG A 441 15.78 -9.20 4.84
C ARG A 441 15.23 -7.94 4.18
N TYR A 442 15.91 -6.80 4.29
CA TYR A 442 15.52 -5.52 3.70
C TYR A 442 16.29 -5.17 2.42
N LEU A 443 17.13 -6.08 1.91
CA LEU A 443 17.98 -5.79 0.75
C LEU A 443 17.16 -5.42 -0.48
N GLU A 444 16.13 -6.20 -0.79
CA GLU A 444 15.25 -5.97 -1.94
C GLU A 444 14.37 -4.73 -1.75
N ASP A 445 14.01 -4.36 -0.51
CA ASP A 445 13.19 -3.19 -0.21
C ASP A 445 13.86 -1.85 -0.59
N THR A 446 15.14 -1.86 -0.98
CA THR A 446 15.86 -0.67 -1.48
C THR A 446 15.70 -0.43 -2.98
N SER A 447 15.21 -1.41 -3.74
CA SER A 447 15.25 -1.44 -5.21
C SER A 447 14.45 -0.30 -5.87
N TYR A 448 13.44 0.26 -5.20
CA TYR A 448 12.52 1.23 -5.80
C TYR A 448 12.97 2.69 -5.72
N ILE A 449 13.89 3.04 -4.79
CA ILE A 449 14.20 4.45 -4.46
C ILE A 449 15.69 4.77 -4.31
N PHE A 450 16.57 3.79 -4.23
CA PHE A 450 17.99 4.00 -4.12
C PHE A 450 18.70 3.77 -5.45
N ASP A 451 19.73 4.59 -5.75
CA ASP A 451 20.58 4.42 -6.92
C ASP A 451 21.63 3.34 -6.70
N GLY A 452 22.00 3.10 -5.45
CA GLY A 452 22.96 2.06 -5.05
C GLY A 452 22.67 1.50 -3.67
N THR A 453 22.89 0.19 -3.54
CA THR A 453 22.73 -0.52 -2.26
C THR A 453 23.98 -1.30 -1.92
N ARG A 454 24.42 -1.19 -0.67
CA ARG A 454 25.60 -1.88 -0.14
C ARG A 454 25.18 -2.72 1.06
N MET A 455 25.46 -4.02 0.98
CA MET A 455 25.37 -4.90 2.14
C MET A 455 26.60 -4.72 3.01
N MET A 456 26.44 -4.39 4.28
CA MET A 456 27.52 -4.10 5.22
C MET A 456 27.42 -4.97 6.48
N SER A 457 28.59 -5.26 7.09
CA SER A 457 28.67 -5.98 8.35
C SER A 457 28.85 -5.03 9.54
N CYS A 458 29.43 -3.86 9.32
CA CYS A 458 29.61 -2.83 10.34
C CYS A 458 29.70 -1.43 9.72
N VAL A 459 29.51 -0.39 10.54
CA VAL A 459 29.53 1.01 10.09
C VAL A 459 30.89 1.48 9.59
N ASP A 460 31.99 0.86 10.03
CA ASP A 460 33.32 1.27 9.61
C ASP A 460 33.56 1.08 8.10
N GLU A 461 32.82 0.16 7.46
CA GLU A 461 32.83 -0.06 6.02
C GLU A 461 32.34 1.16 5.22
N VAL A 462 31.63 2.10 5.84
CA VAL A 462 31.22 3.37 5.19
C VAL A 462 32.42 4.21 4.77
N LYS A 463 33.55 4.13 5.51
CA LYS A 463 34.79 4.88 5.21
C LYS A 463 35.62 4.26 4.09
N GLU A 464 35.40 3.01 3.73
CA GLU A 464 36.32 2.25 2.86
C GLU A 464 36.40 2.80 1.43
N ASP A 465 35.29 3.41 0.92
CA ASP A 465 35.27 3.99 -0.43
C ASP A 465 35.70 5.46 -0.48
N GLY A 466 36.01 6.07 0.69
CA GLY A 466 36.44 7.46 0.79
C GLY A 466 35.40 8.50 0.36
N GLN A 467 34.14 8.11 0.20
CA GLN A 467 33.07 9.02 -0.15
C GLN A 467 32.66 9.90 1.04
N VAL A 468 32.22 11.11 0.73
CA VAL A 468 31.59 12.02 1.70
C VAL A 468 30.17 12.32 1.27
N TYR A 469 29.30 12.55 2.24
CA TYR A 469 27.86 12.67 2.02
C TYR A 469 27.35 14.00 2.57
N GLU A 470 26.43 14.63 1.83
CA GLU A 470 25.73 15.84 2.25
C GLU A 470 24.68 15.55 3.31
N ILE A 471 24.10 14.34 3.26
CA ILE A 471 23.14 13.85 4.28
C ILE A 471 23.50 12.39 4.60
N ILE A 472 23.61 12.10 5.90
CA ILE A 472 23.67 10.73 6.42
C ILE A 472 22.51 10.56 7.40
N SER A 473 21.71 9.50 7.25
CA SER A 473 20.79 9.09 8.29
C SER A 473 21.18 7.75 8.87
N ALA A 474 21.26 7.67 10.18
CA ALA A 474 21.61 6.43 10.86
C ALA A 474 20.46 5.39 10.84
N GLY A 475 19.25 5.76 10.39
CA GLY A 475 18.10 4.86 10.29
C GLY A 475 17.84 4.10 11.58
N ARG A 476 17.54 2.81 11.47
CA ARG A 476 17.37 1.90 12.62
C ARG A 476 18.69 1.22 13.05
N TYR A 477 19.77 1.43 12.32
CA TYR A 477 21.04 0.75 12.58
C TYR A 477 21.53 0.91 14.02
N LEU A 478 21.40 2.13 14.60
CA LEU A 478 21.84 2.40 15.96
C LEU A 478 20.98 1.76 17.05
N ASP A 479 19.71 1.45 16.76
CA ASP A 479 18.85 0.74 17.71
C ASP A 479 19.33 -0.69 17.97
N GLU A 480 20.11 -1.26 17.05
CA GLU A 480 20.64 -2.63 17.12
C GLU A 480 22.06 -2.70 17.67
N LEU A 481 22.72 -1.55 17.87
CA LEU A 481 24.08 -1.52 18.39
C LEU A 481 24.13 -1.65 19.91
N PRO A 482 25.15 -2.35 20.44
CA PRO A 482 25.50 -2.25 21.85
C PRO A 482 25.77 -0.79 22.24
N SER A 483 25.29 -0.35 23.39
CA SER A 483 25.34 1.05 23.83
C SER A 483 26.76 1.64 23.90
N ASP A 484 27.77 0.83 24.13
CA ASP A 484 29.20 1.21 24.15
C ASP A 484 29.76 1.49 22.74
N LYS A 485 29.10 0.99 21.68
CA LYS A 485 29.51 1.19 20.28
C LYS A 485 28.80 2.37 19.59
N VAL A 486 27.72 2.89 20.16
CA VAL A 486 26.92 3.94 19.52
C VAL A 486 27.74 5.22 19.28
N ILE A 487 28.55 5.67 20.25
CA ILE A 487 29.33 6.89 20.09
C ILE A 487 30.41 6.74 19.00
N SER A 488 31.14 5.63 18.98
CA SER A 488 32.15 5.38 17.93
C SER A 488 31.53 5.26 16.53
N ALA A 489 30.33 4.69 16.44
CA ALA A 489 29.58 4.67 15.18
C ALA A 489 29.19 6.08 14.72
N LEU A 490 28.72 6.93 15.64
CA LEU A 490 28.40 8.34 15.33
C LEU A 490 29.62 9.14 14.90
N GLU A 491 30.79 8.93 15.54
CA GLU A 491 32.08 9.53 15.12
C GLU A 491 32.44 9.11 13.69
N CYS A 492 32.31 7.80 13.41
CA CYS A 492 32.58 7.27 12.08
C CYS A 492 31.72 7.94 11.02
N LEU A 493 30.40 8.04 11.26
CA LEU A 493 29.46 8.66 10.33
C LEU A 493 29.67 10.18 10.21
N TYR A 494 29.99 10.86 11.30
CA TYR A 494 30.30 12.29 11.28
C TYR A 494 31.53 12.62 10.42
N ASP A 495 32.56 11.77 10.47
CA ASP A 495 33.74 11.92 9.64
C ASP A 495 33.42 11.80 8.15
N CYS A 496 32.46 10.95 7.78
CA CYS A 496 31.99 10.75 6.40
C CYS A 496 31.10 11.89 5.87
N LEU A 497 30.75 12.90 6.67
CA LEU A 497 29.99 14.05 6.19
C LEU A 497 30.85 14.98 5.34
N ALA A 498 30.24 15.57 4.30
CA ALA A 498 30.77 16.74 3.61
C ALA A 498 30.76 17.96 4.53
N ASP A 499 31.52 19.01 4.19
CA ASP A 499 31.47 20.29 4.91
C ASP A 499 30.08 20.92 4.79
N GLY A 500 29.45 21.23 5.92
CA GLY A 500 28.05 21.65 5.98
C GLY A 500 27.03 20.51 5.86
N GLY A 501 27.50 19.27 5.74
CA GLY A 501 26.65 18.08 5.69
C GLY A 501 26.01 17.76 7.05
N ARG A 502 24.95 16.97 7.02
CA ARG A 502 24.12 16.65 8.20
C ARG A 502 24.05 15.16 8.47
N LEU A 503 24.28 14.78 9.74
CA LEU A 503 23.95 13.46 10.26
C LEU A 503 22.63 13.54 11.03
N ILE A 504 21.65 12.75 10.62
CA ILE A 504 20.32 12.67 11.22
C ILE A 504 20.20 11.34 11.96
N LEU A 505 19.94 11.43 13.26
CA LEU A 505 19.80 10.28 14.14
C LEU A 505 18.37 10.23 14.70
N PRO A 506 17.49 9.36 14.21
CA PRO A 506 16.22 9.07 14.85
C PRO A 506 16.45 8.23 16.10
N VAL A 507 15.86 8.65 17.22
CA VAL A 507 15.93 7.95 18.51
C VAL A 507 14.54 7.76 19.06
N ARG A 508 14.13 6.52 19.32
CA ARG A 508 12.84 6.20 19.94
C ARG A 508 12.83 6.66 21.41
N ASN A 509 11.65 7.04 21.86
CA ASN A 509 11.43 7.36 23.27
C ASN A 509 10.66 6.23 23.98
N PRO A 510 11.34 5.31 24.68
CA PRO A 510 10.67 4.22 25.39
C PRO A 510 9.85 4.69 26.60
N SER A 511 9.85 6.00 26.90
CA SER A 511 9.09 6.59 27.99
C SER A 511 7.83 7.33 27.52
N CYS A 512 7.44 7.21 26.24
CA CYS A 512 6.16 7.74 25.78
C CYS A 512 4.98 6.93 26.36
N ALA A 513 3.79 7.52 26.38
CA ALA A 513 2.63 6.94 27.07
C ALA A 513 2.28 5.55 26.55
N ASP A 514 2.26 5.39 25.24
CA ASP A 514 1.92 4.13 24.59
C ASP A 514 2.90 3.01 24.97
N GLU A 515 4.22 3.29 24.94
CA GLU A 515 5.26 2.34 25.32
C GLU A 515 5.18 1.95 26.80
N VAL A 516 4.88 2.93 27.68
CA VAL A 516 4.72 2.66 29.12
C VAL A 516 3.48 1.80 29.38
N ILE A 517 2.38 2.04 28.69
CA ILE A 517 1.15 1.26 28.81
C ILE A 517 1.37 -0.14 28.26
N ALA A 518 1.96 -0.29 27.10
CA ALA A 518 2.26 -1.59 26.52
C ALA A 518 3.21 -2.41 27.44
N LEU A 519 4.19 -1.74 28.08
CA LEU A 519 5.03 -2.38 29.09
C LEU A 519 4.22 -2.93 30.28
N LEU A 520 3.21 -2.19 30.75
CA LEU A 520 2.44 -2.57 31.92
C LEU A 520 1.37 -3.62 31.61
N TYR A 521 0.70 -3.55 30.46
CA TYR A 521 -0.42 -4.44 30.10
C TYR A 521 0.01 -5.64 29.27
N GLU A 522 1.00 -5.49 28.41
CA GLU A 522 1.43 -6.51 27.45
C GLU A 522 2.74 -7.19 27.83
N GLY A 523 3.26 -6.89 29.01
CA GLY A 523 4.52 -7.48 29.48
C GLY A 523 5.74 -7.02 28.70
N GLY A 524 5.67 -5.85 28.05
CA GLY A 524 6.82 -5.24 27.37
C GLY A 524 6.93 -5.60 25.88
N ARG A 525 5.84 -5.99 25.23
CA ARG A 525 5.82 -6.25 23.77
C ARG A 525 6.41 -5.10 22.94
N SER A 526 6.18 -3.86 23.33
CA SER A 526 6.67 -2.68 22.62
C SER A 526 8.18 -2.41 22.80
N LEU A 527 8.79 -2.92 23.86
CA LEU A 527 10.25 -2.87 24.06
C LEU A 527 10.98 -3.97 23.30
N TYR A 528 10.24 -4.97 22.81
CA TYR A 528 10.75 -6.10 22.05
C TYR A 528 10.02 -6.12 20.71
N THR A 529 10.64 -5.51 19.71
CA THR A 529 10.06 -5.38 18.38
C THR A 529 9.90 -6.74 17.71
N GLY A 530 8.69 -7.03 17.19
CA GLY A 530 8.44 -8.04 16.21
C GLY A 530 7.72 -9.30 16.66
N ILE A 531 7.15 -9.96 15.67
CA ILE A 531 6.64 -11.33 15.75
C ILE A 531 7.79 -12.30 16.16
N ASP A 532 9.04 -11.92 15.88
CA ASP A 532 10.25 -12.62 16.30
C ASP A 532 10.53 -12.36 17.79
N GLU A 533 10.11 -13.28 18.63
CA GLU A 533 10.41 -13.29 20.09
C GLU A 533 11.93 -13.31 20.41
N VAL A 534 12.80 -13.46 19.41
CA VAL A 534 14.25 -13.70 19.57
C VAL A 534 15.09 -12.44 19.52
N ARG A 535 14.60 -11.33 18.92
CA ARG A 535 15.34 -10.05 18.85
C ARG A 535 15.07 -9.16 20.06
N ARG A 536 15.81 -9.39 21.13
CA ARG A 536 15.82 -8.53 22.33
C ARG A 536 16.96 -7.53 22.23
N THR A 537 16.80 -6.42 21.49
CA THR A 537 17.75 -5.32 21.53
C THR A 537 17.34 -4.31 22.60
N PRO A 538 18.20 -3.98 23.57
CA PRO A 538 17.87 -2.96 24.54
C PRO A 538 17.79 -1.62 23.82
N VAL A 539 16.60 -1.00 23.81
CA VAL A 539 16.40 0.35 23.30
C VAL A 539 17.19 1.31 24.16
N VAL A 540 18.18 1.97 23.58
CA VAL A 540 18.95 3.01 24.28
C VAL A 540 18.04 4.19 24.51
N SER A 541 17.73 4.50 25.80
CA SER A 541 16.97 5.68 26.14
C SER A 541 17.65 6.93 25.58
N TYR A 542 16.93 7.77 24.83
CA TYR A 542 17.47 9.01 24.27
C TYR A 542 18.11 9.90 25.35
N ARG A 543 17.65 9.85 26.59
CA ARG A 543 18.26 10.58 27.72
C ARG A 543 19.67 10.09 28.08
N HIS A 544 19.92 8.78 28.00
CA HIS A 544 21.26 8.24 28.20
C HIS A 544 22.18 8.63 27.05
N MET A 545 21.67 8.61 25.83
CA MET A 545 22.39 9.06 24.65
C MET A 545 22.75 10.55 24.76
N ILE A 546 21.82 11.42 25.11
CA ILE A 546 22.09 12.85 25.32
C ILE A 546 23.20 13.04 26.35
N LYS A 547 23.16 12.37 27.50
CA LYS A 547 24.22 12.47 28.51
C LYS A 547 25.58 11.99 28.02
N ALA A 548 25.63 11.01 27.15
CA ALA A 548 26.88 10.56 26.52
C ALA A 548 27.40 11.59 25.51
N LEU A 549 26.50 12.14 24.66
CA LEU A 549 26.83 13.18 23.68
C LEU A 549 27.31 14.49 24.31
N GLU A 550 26.70 14.93 25.43
CA GLU A 550 27.11 16.14 26.16
C GLU A 550 28.55 16.10 26.65
N ARG A 551 29.09 14.90 26.86
CA ARG A 551 30.49 14.68 27.29
C ARG A 551 31.48 14.61 26.11
N HIS A 552 30.95 14.55 24.88
CA HIS A 552 31.77 14.39 23.68
C HIS A 552 32.16 15.73 23.08
N GLU A 553 33.41 15.90 22.66
CA GLU A 553 33.93 17.19 22.22
C GLU A 553 33.25 17.69 20.94
N ILE A 554 33.03 16.81 19.96
CA ILE A 554 32.45 17.11 18.63
C ILE A 554 30.94 16.94 18.67
N LEU A 555 30.45 15.79 19.12
CA LEU A 555 29.04 15.38 19.05
C LEU A 555 28.14 16.08 20.07
N ARG A 556 28.65 16.89 20.98
CA ARG A 556 27.85 17.74 21.91
C ARG A 556 27.07 18.85 21.20
N HIS A 557 27.43 19.19 19.97
CA HIS A 557 26.80 20.24 19.19
C HIS A 557 25.76 19.65 18.23
N TYR A 558 24.56 19.42 18.70
CA TYR A 558 23.44 18.90 17.92
C TYR A 558 22.20 19.78 18.09
N ARG A 559 21.30 19.71 17.11
CA ARG A 559 19.94 20.22 17.21
C ARG A 559 19.01 19.05 17.49
N MET A 560 18.10 19.20 18.45
CA MET A 560 17.10 18.19 18.79
C MET A 560 15.73 18.62 18.25
N MET A 561 15.05 17.71 17.57
CA MET A 561 13.66 17.83 17.18
C MET A 561 12.88 16.70 17.83
N ALA A 562 11.84 17.06 18.60
CA ALA A 562 10.91 16.09 19.16
C ALA A 562 9.68 16.00 18.26
N VAL A 563 9.28 14.78 17.94
CA VAL A 563 8.03 14.49 17.24
C VAL A 563 7.03 14.03 18.30
N ALA A 564 6.02 14.87 18.55
CA ALA A 564 4.88 14.51 19.37
C ALA A 564 3.91 13.66 18.53
N PHE A 565 3.49 12.54 19.08
CA PHE A 565 2.43 11.71 18.54
C PHE A 565 1.31 11.65 19.59
N GLN A 566 0.11 12.08 19.19
CA GLN A 566 -1.10 11.90 19.98
C GLN A 566 -1.86 10.69 19.42
N GLU A 567 -1.40 9.48 19.68
CA GLU A 567 -2.20 8.30 19.30
C GLU A 567 -3.18 7.90 20.42
N ASP A 568 -2.89 8.17 21.67
CA ASP A 568 -3.84 7.94 22.77
C ASP A 568 -3.76 9.04 23.84
N GLU A 569 -4.56 10.10 23.62
CA GLU A 569 -4.67 11.19 24.58
C GLU A 569 -5.27 10.71 25.92
N ALA A 570 -6.11 9.67 25.90
CA ALA A 570 -6.68 9.07 27.09
C ALA A 570 -5.63 8.33 27.92
N ALA A 571 -4.73 7.60 27.29
CA ALA A 571 -3.62 6.90 27.92
C ALA A 571 -2.63 7.89 28.57
N ALA A 572 -2.25 8.93 27.84
CA ALA A 572 -1.39 9.99 28.34
C ALA A 572 -2.04 10.73 29.52
N ALA A 573 -3.35 11.02 29.45
CA ALA A 573 -4.11 11.65 30.51
C ALA A 573 -4.14 10.77 31.77
N LEU A 574 -4.38 9.49 31.63
CA LEU A 574 -4.40 8.52 32.74
C LEU A 574 -3.05 8.44 33.47
N LEU A 575 -1.95 8.39 32.70
CA LEU A 575 -0.61 8.41 33.27
C LEU A 575 -0.28 9.75 33.93
N ARG A 576 -0.70 10.88 33.35
CA ARG A 576 -0.55 12.21 33.96
C ARG A 576 -1.28 12.27 35.29
N GLU A 577 -2.52 11.81 35.38
CA GLU A 577 -3.31 11.74 36.59
C GLU A 577 -2.65 10.85 37.65
N PHE A 578 -2.21 9.67 37.29
CA PHE A 578 -1.51 8.74 38.19
C PHE A 578 -0.24 9.32 38.77
N PHE A 579 0.60 9.96 37.97
CA PHE A 579 1.83 10.58 38.45
C PHE A 579 1.59 11.89 39.22
N SER A 580 0.59 12.69 38.86
CA SER A 580 0.21 13.92 39.53
C SER A 580 -0.30 13.68 40.97
N ALA A 581 -0.99 12.57 41.18
CA ALA A 581 -1.51 12.18 42.50
C ALA A 581 -0.41 11.76 43.50
N ARG A 582 0.80 11.47 43.06
CA ARG A 582 1.89 10.94 43.89
C ARG A 582 3.14 11.80 44.00
N ALA A 583 3.38 12.69 43.05
CA ALA A 583 4.48 13.66 43.10
C ALA A 583 4.17 14.82 42.15
N ARG A 584 4.75 16.00 42.34
CA ARG A 584 4.79 17.04 41.29
C ARG A 584 5.46 16.41 40.06
N LEU A 585 4.71 16.29 38.95
CA LEU A 585 5.28 15.88 37.67
C LEU A 585 6.34 16.92 37.29
N PRO A 586 7.62 16.55 37.18
CA PRO A 586 8.57 17.44 36.53
C PRO A 586 8.05 17.71 35.10
N GLU A 587 8.16 18.95 34.62
CA GLU A 587 7.77 19.35 33.25
C GLU A 587 8.35 18.41 32.19
N ASP A 588 9.52 17.84 32.46
CA ASP A 588 10.20 16.86 31.63
C ASP A 588 9.45 15.53 31.46
N VAL A 589 8.71 15.08 32.49
CA VAL A 589 7.96 13.81 32.42
C VAL A 589 6.73 14.00 31.56
N ASP A 590 6.03 15.11 31.68
CA ASP A 590 4.85 15.41 30.87
C ASP A 590 5.20 15.49 29.38
N ARG A 591 6.29 16.20 29.06
CA ARG A 591 6.79 16.27 27.68
C ARG A 591 7.20 14.89 27.14
N ASN A 592 7.78 14.04 27.97
CA ASN A 592 8.22 12.70 27.54
C ASN A 592 7.05 11.76 27.23
N LEU A 593 5.92 11.89 27.93
CA LEU A 593 4.76 11.04 27.68
C LEU A 593 4.14 11.27 26.30
N SER A 594 4.29 12.49 25.74
CA SER A 594 3.73 12.86 24.44
C SER A 594 4.72 12.79 23.28
N VAL A 595 5.99 12.47 23.51
CA VAL A 595 7.04 12.40 22.49
C VAL A 595 7.38 10.95 22.20
N ARG A 596 7.07 10.46 21.02
CA ARG A 596 7.38 9.08 20.58
C ARG A 596 8.79 8.94 20.03
N MET A 597 9.27 9.96 19.31
CA MET A 597 10.58 9.95 18.64
C MET A 597 11.27 11.31 18.75
N VAL A 598 12.58 11.27 18.87
CA VAL A 598 13.46 12.44 18.87
C VAL A 598 14.45 12.30 17.73
N TYR A 599 14.60 13.35 16.92
CA TYR A 599 15.68 13.43 15.94
C TYR A 599 16.82 14.29 16.50
N LEU A 600 18.02 13.72 16.53
CA LEU A 600 19.26 14.45 16.80
C LEU A 600 19.95 14.76 15.48
N ILE A 601 20.19 16.04 15.22
CA ILE A 601 20.76 16.51 13.95
C ILE A 601 22.10 17.15 14.24
N PHE A 602 23.18 16.57 13.71
CA PHE A 602 24.54 17.06 13.78
C PHE A 602 24.88 17.72 12.44
N GLU A 603 25.58 18.84 12.47
CA GLU A 603 26.05 19.55 11.28
C GLU A 603 27.58 19.65 11.32
N LYS A 604 28.25 19.20 10.26
CA LYS A 604 29.68 19.29 10.15
C LYS A 604 30.06 20.74 9.83
N ARG A 605 30.80 21.36 10.75
CA ARG A 605 31.33 22.70 10.53
C ARG A 605 32.55 22.61 9.63
N GLY A 606 32.53 23.31 8.49
CA GLY A 606 33.72 23.46 7.66
C GLY A 606 34.89 24.03 8.46
N GLU A 607 36.11 23.60 8.21
CA GLU A 607 37.29 24.26 8.78
C GLU A 607 37.21 25.77 8.46
N PRO A 608 37.40 26.66 9.47
CA PRO A 608 37.45 28.07 9.19
C PRO A 608 38.55 28.31 8.17
N ALA A 609 38.21 28.90 7.02
CA ALA A 609 39.16 29.23 5.97
C ALA A 609 40.42 29.84 6.61
N LYS A 610 41.55 29.14 6.53
CA LYS A 610 42.83 29.69 6.99
C LYS A 610 42.96 31.03 6.33
N ARG A 611 42.87 32.12 7.10
CA ARG A 611 43.19 33.47 6.62
C ARG A 611 44.59 33.38 6.00
N MET A 612 44.67 33.37 4.68
CA MET A 612 45.94 33.57 4.01
C MET A 612 46.51 34.87 4.57
N GLY A 613 47.56 34.73 5.38
CA GLY A 613 48.25 35.87 5.95
C GLY A 613 48.76 36.77 4.83
N GLN A 614 48.37 38.02 4.91
CA GLN A 614 49.08 39.08 4.22
C GLN A 614 50.51 39.06 4.74
N SER A 615 51.43 38.66 3.88
CA SER A 615 52.86 39.01 4.00
C SER A 615 53.19 40.09 2.99
#